data_662e829e8fbba7ca3dd107528eb54171
#
_entry.id   662e829e8fbba7ca3dd107528eb54171
#
_cell.length_a   1.000
_cell.length_b   1.000
_cell.length_c   1.000
_cell.angle_alpha   90.00
_cell.angle_beta   90.00
_cell.angle_gamma   90.00
#
_symmetry.space_group_name_H-M   'P 1'
#
loop_
_entity.id
_entity.type
_entity.pdbx_description
1 polymer ?
#
loop_
_entity_poly.entity_id
_entity_poly.type
_entity_poly.pdbx_seq_one_letter_code
_entity_poly.pdbx_strand_id
1 'polypeptide(L)'
;MLFVDSSFVLSEIVEENHQLIPVVNRFGIKLGLGDKTIGDICRKANINTEFFLAILNTFLNEDYFPERKLQKFDIELVVAYIKQTDAYLIHGQLHNLGKHLNAFISTSDPGNPQLKLISRLFTEFKDELTGQIGQGMMKGDAPLALLTDLKSIIIKHISGNFNENMCYAVIFTIDSFQRDLEKHNRIREKILKPMIEELSESGMEDLQELISASHAVKASKAQALSQRELDVLRLVALGLLNKEVADKLNISLNTVLTHRKNITAKLGIKTVSGLIFYCMTNGYITADEIEL
;
A
#
# COMPACT_ATOMS: atom_id res chain seq x y z
N MET A 1 -17.64 -21.00 11.84
CA MET A 1 -16.72 -20.02 12.42
C MET A 1 -15.41 -20.73 12.73
N LEU A 2 -14.32 -20.42 12.03
CA LEU A 2 -13.01 -21.05 12.21
C LEU A 2 -12.16 -20.17 13.11
N PHE A 3 -11.84 -20.63 14.32
CA PHE A 3 -10.84 -19.97 15.17
C PHE A 3 -9.53 -20.73 15.11
N VAL A 4 -8.48 -20.01 14.79
CA VAL A 4 -7.12 -20.56 14.72
C VAL A 4 -6.32 -20.18 15.95
N ASP A 5 -5.46 -21.09 16.39
CA ASP A 5 -4.49 -20.89 17.46
C ASP A 5 -3.06 -21.11 16.95
N SER A 6 -2.09 -21.06 17.83
CA SER A 6 -0.67 -21.15 17.49
C SER A 6 -0.22 -22.51 16.95
N SER A 7 -1.02 -23.57 17.12
CA SER A 7 -0.71 -24.95 16.67
C SER A 7 -1.11 -25.20 15.20
N PHE A 8 -1.98 -24.36 14.63
CA PHE A 8 -2.40 -24.49 13.25
C PHE A 8 -1.25 -24.24 12.27
N VAL A 9 -1.24 -24.95 11.14
CA VAL A 9 -0.30 -24.75 10.04
C VAL A 9 -0.77 -23.55 9.21
N LEU A 10 0.07 -22.51 9.12
CA LEU A 10 -0.34 -21.23 8.49
C LEU A 10 -0.63 -21.39 7.00
N SER A 11 0.11 -22.26 6.30
CA SER A 11 -0.11 -22.50 4.86
C SER A 11 -1.49 -23.05 4.58
N GLU A 12 -1.96 -24.01 5.37
CA GLU A 12 -3.30 -24.63 5.21
C GLU A 12 -4.40 -23.56 5.40
N ILE A 13 -4.26 -22.72 6.42
CA ILE A 13 -5.23 -21.63 6.66
C ILE A 13 -5.25 -20.63 5.52
N VAL A 14 -4.08 -20.28 4.97
CA VAL A 14 -3.97 -19.32 3.85
C VAL A 14 -4.46 -19.94 2.55
N GLU A 15 -4.26 -21.24 2.30
CA GLU A 15 -4.78 -21.95 1.14
C GLU A 15 -6.30 -21.95 1.08
N GLU A 16 -6.96 -22.13 2.21
CA GLU A 16 -8.42 -22.05 2.31
C GLU A 16 -8.94 -20.59 2.32
N ASN A 17 -8.12 -19.64 2.73
CA ASN A 17 -8.52 -18.24 2.97
C ASN A 17 -7.51 -17.26 2.36
N HIS A 18 -7.48 -17.16 1.03
CA HIS A 18 -6.53 -16.29 0.30
C HIS A 18 -6.56 -14.81 0.69
N GLN A 19 -7.69 -14.34 1.25
CA GLN A 19 -7.84 -13.00 1.83
C GLN A 19 -6.86 -12.72 2.99
N LEU A 20 -6.24 -13.75 3.57
CA LEU A 20 -5.23 -13.60 4.63
C LEU A 20 -3.84 -13.27 4.10
N ILE A 21 -3.55 -13.47 2.83
CA ILE A 21 -2.23 -13.19 2.24
C ILE A 21 -1.78 -11.75 2.52
N PRO A 22 -2.63 -10.71 2.29
CA PRO A 22 -2.27 -9.35 2.66
C PRO A 22 -2.02 -9.16 4.16
N VAL A 23 -2.82 -9.81 5.00
CA VAL A 23 -2.69 -9.73 6.47
C VAL A 23 -1.36 -10.31 6.92
N VAL A 24 -1.02 -11.50 6.44
CA VAL A 24 0.24 -12.18 6.73
C VAL A 24 1.45 -11.34 6.28
N ASN A 25 1.36 -10.74 5.08
CA ASN A 25 2.42 -9.88 4.54
C ASN A 25 2.65 -8.60 5.37
N ARG A 26 1.62 -8.03 6.02
CA ARG A 26 1.77 -6.87 6.92
C ARG A 26 2.63 -7.16 8.13
N PHE A 27 2.68 -8.41 8.57
CA PHE A 27 3.61 -8.86 9.62
C PHE A 27 5.00 -9.21 9.10
N GLY A 28 5.30 -8.95 7.81
CA GLY A 28 6.58 -9.25 7.19
C GLY A 28 6.78 -10.74 6.83
N ILE A 29 5.73 -11.55 6.97
CA ILE A 29 5.75 -12.97 6.63
C ILE A 29 5.54 -13.11 5.13
N LYS A 30 6.49 -13.73 4.43
CA LYS A 30 6.43 -13.97 2.98
C LYS A 30 5.83 -15.35 2.70
N LEU A 31 5.20 -15.49 1.53
CA LEU A 31 4.77 -16.82 1.02
C LEU A 31 5.96 -17.77 0.87
N GLY A 32 5.68 -19.05 0.78
CA GLY A 32 6.67 -20.11 0.96
C GLY A 32 6.73 -20.56 2.43
N LEU A 33 5.55 -20.64 3.05
CA LEU A 33 5.34 -20.87 4.48
C LEU A 33 5.79 -22.27 4.91
N GLY A 34 5.70 -23.27 4.00
CA GLY A 34 5.89 -24.69 4.31
C GLY A 34 4.89 -25.16 5.39
N ASP A 35 5.18 -26.29 6.01
CA ASP A 35 4.30 -26.93 6.99
C ASP A 35 4.55 -26.43 8.43
N LYS A 36 4.84 -25.13 8.58
CA LYS A 36 5.15 -24.54 9.88
C LYS A 36 3.89 -24.07 10.58
N THR A 37 3.87 -24.29 11.89
CA THR A 37 2.79 -23.75 12.72
C THR A 37 2.87 -22.22 12.81
N ILE A 38 1.75 -21.59 13.09
CA ILE A 38 1.66 -20.15 13.36
C ILE A 38 2.64 -19.75 14.48
N GLY A 39 2.71 -20.54 15.55
CA GLY A 39 3.62 -20.30 16.66
C GLY A 39 5.09 -20.33 16.26
N ASP A 40 5.49 -21.27 15.39
CA ASP A 40 6.88 -21.36 14.91
C ASP A 40 7.25 -20.18 14.01
N ILE A 41 6.33 -19.78 13.12
CA ILE A 41 6.52 -18.63 12.24
C ILE A 41 6.66 -17.34 13.05
N CYS A 42 5.76 -17.11 14.00
CA CYS A 42 5.78 -15.92 14.86
C CYS A 42 7.08 -15.86 15.68
N ARG A 43 7.49 -16.97 16.27
CA ARG A 43 8.73 -17.08 17.05
C ARG A 43 9.96 -16.75 16.18
N LYS A 44 10.03 -17.32 14.97
CA LYS A 44 11.12 -17.08 14.04
C LYS A 44 11.18 -15.63 13.54
N ALA A 45 10.04 -15.01 13.34
CA ALA A 45 9.90 -13.64 12.84
C ALA A 45 9.89 -12.57 13.96
N ASN A 46 10.01 -12.99 15.23
CA ASN A 46 9.89 -12.11 16.40
C ASN A 46 8.57 -11.30 16.41
N ILE A 47 7.47 -12.00 16.10
CA ILE A 47 6.12 -11.43 16.07
C ILE A 47 5.39 -11.84 17.36
N ASN A 48 4.66 -10.89 17.96
CA ASN A 48 3.75 -11.20 19.06
C ASN A 48 2.64 -12.13 18.58
N THR A 49 2.71 -13.41 19.00
CA THR A 49 1.80 -14.47 18.54
C THR A 49 0.35 -14.19 18.89
N GLU A 50 0.08 -13.68 20.10
CA GLU A 50 -1.27 -13.38 20.56
C GLU A 50 -1.90 -12.23 19.76
N PHE A 51 -1.11 -11.21 19.45
CA PHE A 51 -1.57 -10.10 18.59
C PHE A 51 -1.82 -10.58 17.16
N PHE A 52 -0.89 -11.34 16.59
CA PHE A 52 -1.05 -11.92 15.26
C PHE A 52 -2.33 -12.76 15.15
N LEU A 53 -2.56 -13.66 16.13
CA LEU A 53 -3.77 -14.48 16.19
C LEU A 53 -5.05 -13.65 16.36
N ALA A 54 -5.01 -12.59 17.17
CA ALA A 54 -6.16 -11.71 17.35
C ALA A 54 -6.54 -11.02 16.02
N ILE A 55 -5.54 -10.50 15.29
CA ILE A 55 -5.75 -9.91 13.97
C ILE A 55 -6.21 -10.96 12.96
N LEU A 56 -5.54 -12.12 12.87
CA LEU A 56 -5.87 -13.18 11.91
C LEU A 56 -7.31 -13.66 12.08
N ASN A 57 -7.73 -13.94 13.30
CA ASN A 57 -9.11 -14.36 13.61
C ASN A 57 -10.15 -13.27 13.32
N THR A 58 -9.79 -11.97 13.42
CA THR A 58 -10.65 -10.86 13.01
C THR A 58 -10.89 -10.85 11.49
N PHE A 59 -9.91 -11.29 10.71
CA PHE A 59 -10.06 -11.39 9.25
C PHE A 59 -10.77 -12.69 8.82
N LEU A 60 -10.61 -13.78 9.57
CA LEU A 60 -11.28 -15.05 9.30
C LEU A 60 -12.77 -15.04 9.62
N ASN A 61 -13.20 -14.25 10.60
CA ASN A 61 -14.55 -14.28 11.12
C ASN A 61 -15.16 -12.86 11.13
N GLU A 62 -16.15 -12.62 10.28
CA GLU A 62 -16.75 -11.27 10.09
C GLU A 62 -17.36 -10.72 11.40
N ASP A 63 -18.02 -11.59 12.17
CA ASP A 63 -18.69 -11.20 13.42
C ASP A 63 -17.72 -11.14 14.62
N TYR A 64 -16.49 -11.62 14.46
CA TYR A 64 -15.51 -11.64 15.54
C TYR A 64 -14.67 -10.38 15.54
N PHE A 65 -14.73 -9.65 16.65
CA PHE A 65 -13.87 -8.50 16.88
C PHE A 65 -13.51 -8.42 18.37
N PRO A 66 -12.33 -8.88 18.77
CA PRO A 66 -11.92 -8.97 20.18
C PRO A 66 -11.44 -7.62 20.72
N GLU A 67 -12.32 -6.61 20.75
CA GLU A 67 -12.02 -5.23 21.13
C GLU A 67 -11.24 -5.15 22.44
N ARG A 68 -11.80 -5.73 23.52
CA ARG A 68 -11.16 -5.71 24.86
C ARG A 68 -9.80 -6.43 24.89
N LYS A 69 -9.57 -7.41 24.04
CA LYS A 69 -8.28 -8.12 23.93
C LYS A 69 -7.28 -7.26 23.17
N LEU A 70 -7.72 -6.63 22.08
CA LEU A 70 -6.85 -5.79 21.24
C LEU A 70 -6.42 -4.51 21.96
N GLN A 71 -7.28 -3.92 22.79
CA GLN A 71 -6.96 -2.74 23.61
C GLN A 71 -5.95 -3.02 24.74
N LYS A 72 -5.68 -4.28 25.06
CA LYS A 72 -4.68 -4.66 26.10
C LYS A 72 -3.27 -4.81 25.56
N PHE A 73 -3.07 -4.77 24.25
CA PHE A 73 -1.74 -4.80 23.67
C PHE A 73 -1.07 -3.43 23.78
N ASP A 74 0.27 -3.42 23.74
CA ASP A 74 1.03 -2.19 23.70
C ASP A 74 0.62 -1.34 22.49
N ILE A 75 0.38 -0.06 22.71
CA ILE A 75 -0.06 0.86 21.67
C ILE A 75 0.93 0.92 20.51
N GLU A 76 2.22 0.83 20.77
CA GLU A 76 3.27 0.79 19.74
C GLU A 76 3.08 -0.38 18.78
N LEU A 77 2.63 -1.54 19.26
CA LEU A 77 2.36 -2.73 18.44
C LEU A 77 1.17 -2.49 17.51
N VAL A 78 0.09 -1.87 18.05
CA VAL A 78 -1.10 -1.50 17.28
C VAL A 78 -0.74 -0.45 16.22
N VAL A 79 -0.01 0.59 16.59
CA VAL A 79 0.46 1.65 15.70
C VAL A 79 1.36 1.07 14.59
N ALA A 80 2.29 0.18 14.93
CA ALA A 80 3.14 -0.47 13.93
C ALA A 80 2.33 -1.28 12.90
N TYR A 81 1.31 -2.01 13.34
CA TYR A 81 0.40 -2.75 12.46
C TYR A 81 -0.41 -1.80 11.56
N ILE A 82 -0.97 -0.72 12.11
CA ILE A 82 -1.70 0.30 11.35
C ILE A 82 -0.82 0.89 10.24
N LYS A 83 0.41 1.27 10.57
CA LYS A 83 1.38 1.81 9.59
C LYS A 83 1.69 0.84 8.44
N GLN A 84 1.87 -0.44 8.75
CA GLN A 84 2.09 -1.45 7.72
C GLN A 84 0.84 -1.62 6.85
N THR A 85 -0.34 -1.51 7.45
CA THR A 85 -1.61 -1.56 6.71
C THR A 85 -1.75 -0.35 5.79
N ASP A 86 -1.50 0.86 6.27
CA ASP A 86 -1.53 2.09 5.47
C ASP A 86 -0.58 2.02 4.26
N ALA A 87 0.65 1.56 4.49
CA ALA A 87 1.62 1.36 3.43
C ALA A 87 1.12 0.34 2.39
N TYR A 88 0.48 -0.76 2.84
CA TYR A 88 -0.09 -1.76 1.96
C TYR A 88 -1.29 -1.22 1.18
N LEU A 89 -2.17 -0.45 1.81
CA LEU A 89 -3.32 0.16 1.13
C LEU A 89 -2.87 1.09 0.00
N ILE A 90 -1.85 1.93 0.23
CA ILE A 90 -1.34 2.88 -0.77
C ILE A 90 -0.50 2.17 -1.83
N HIS A 91 0.54 1.45 -1.44
CA HIS A 91 1.53 0.90 -2.38
C HIS A 91 1.15 -0.45 -2.98
N GLY A 92 0.21 -1.17 -2.35
CA GLY A 92 -0.32 -2.44 -2.83
C GLY A 92 -1.68 -2.29 -3.49
N GLN A 93 -2.71 -2.13 -2.68
CA GLN A 93 -4.12 -2.15 -3.14
C GLN A 93 -4.46 -1.02 -4.11
N LEU A 94 -4.13 0.21 -3.77
CA LEU A 94 -4.41 1.38 -4.62
C LEU A 94 -3.68 1.30 -5.94
N HIS A 95 -2.41 0.87 -5.91
CA HIS A 95 -1.61 0.67 -7.11
C HIS A 95 -2.20 -0.43 -8.02
N ASN A 96 -2.61 -1.57 -7.46
CA ASN A 96 -3.21 -2.67 -8.23
C ASN A 96 -4.56 -2.26 -8.83
N LEU A 97 -5.41 -1.56 -8.05
CA LEU A 97 -6.66 -1.05 -8.57
C LEU A 97 -6.43 -0.08 -9.74
N GLY A 98 -5.46 0.83 -9.59
CA GLY A 98 -5.08 1.76 -10.66
C GLY A 98 -4.62 1.05 -11.93
N LYS A 99 -3.80 0.00 -11.81
CA LYS A 99 -3.38 -0.83 -12.94
C LYS A 99 -4.55 -1.48 -13.67
N HIS A 100 -5.43 -2.17 -12.92
CA HIS A 100 -6.57 -2.86 -13.53
C HIS A 100 -7.54 -1.86 -14.17
N LEU A 101 -7.76 -0.72 -13.51
CA LEU A 101 -8.64 0.33 -14.03
C LEU A 101 -8.08 0.96 -15.32
N ASN A 102 -6.79 1.28 -15.34
CA ASN A 102 -6.13 1.80 -16.54
C ASN A 102 -6.17 0.79 -17.70
N ALA A 103 -5.92 -0.50 -17.42
CA ALA A 103 -6.04 -1.55 -18.42
C ALA A 103 -7.48 -1.69 -18.92
N PHE A 104 -8.47 -1.61 -18.03
CA PHE A 104 -9.89 -1.64 -18.37
C PHE A 104 -10.26 -0.47 -19.30
N ILE A 105 -9.88 0.76 -18.94
CA ILE A 105 -10.19 1.97 -19.72
C ILE A 105 -9.49 1.92 -21.09
N SER A 106 -8.20 1.58 -21.13
CA SER A 106 -7.41 1.61 -22.36
C SER A 106 -7.79 0.53 -23.37
N THR A 107 -8.39 -0.57 -22.92
CA THR A 107 -8.82 -1.70 -23.75
C THR A 107 -10.33 -1.70 -24.06
N SER A 108 -11.05 -0.69 -23.59
CA SER A 108 -12.49 -0.47 -23.85
C SER A 108 -12.71 0.62 -24.91
N ASP A 109 -13.96 0.79 -25.37
CA ASP A 109 -14.30 1.80 -26.37
C ASP A 109 -14.00 3.22 -25.86
N PRO A 110 -13.10 3.99 -26.47
CA PRO A 110 -12.77 5.35 -26.07
C PRO A 110 -13.97 6.33 -26.10
N GLY A 111 -15.00 6.01 -26.87
CA GLY A 111 -16.24 6.80 -26.99
C GLY A 111 -17.17 6.63 -25.79
N ASN A 112 -16.93 5.67 -24.89
CA ASN A 112 -17.80 5.37 -23.77
C ASN A 112 -17.70 6.47 -22.68
N PRO A 113 -18.78 7.26 -22.43
CA PRO A 113 -18.72 8.38 -21.50
C PRO A 113 -18.61 7.93 -20.03
N GLN A 114 -19.05 6.71 -19.71
CA GLN A 114 -18.95 6.19 -18.35
C GLN A 114 -17.49 5.92 -17.92
N LEU A 115 -16.59 5.62 -18.87
CA LEU A 115 -15.16 5.41 -18.54
C LEU A 115 -14.50 6.69 -18.00
N LYS A 116 -14.93 7.87 -18.48
CA LYS A 116 -14.45 9.16 -17.94
C LYS A 116 -14.93 9.39 -16.52
N LEU A 117 -16.18 9.05 -16.22
CA LEU A 117 -16.73 9.15 -14.87
C LEU A 117 -16.03 8.20 -13.91
N ILE A 118 -15.80 6.95 -14.33
CA ILE A 118 -15.05 5.93 -13.57
C ILE A 118 -13.65 6.41 -13.24
N SER A 119 -12.93 6.97 -14.23
CA SER A 119 -11.58 7.53 -14.02
C SER A 119 -11.58 8.67 -13.01
N ARG A 120 -12.57 9.58 -13.09
CA ARG A 120 -12.70 10.70 -12.17
C ARG A 120 -12.98 10.24 -10.73
N LEU A 121 -13.91 9.33 -10.53
CA LEU A 121 -14.23 8.78 -9.21
C LEU A 121 -13.03 8.05 -8.60
N PHE A 122 -12.26 7.33 -9.41
CA PHE A 122 -11.03 6.71 -8.93
C PHE A 122 -10.00 7.75 -8.49
N THR A 123 -9.88 8.86 -9.20
CA THR A 123 -8.98 9.95 -8.79
C THR A 123 -9.43 10.56 -7.47
N GLU A 124 -10.73 10.85 -7.32
CA GLU A 124 -11.30 11.36 -6.07
C GLU A 124 -11.07 10.39 -4.90
N PHE A 125 -11.28 9.08 -5.12
CA PHE A 125 -10.98 8.04 -4.14
C PHE A 125 -9.51 8.02 -3.74
N LYS A 126 -8.61 8.05 -4.72
CA LYS A 126 -7.17 8.07 -4.50
C LYS A 126 -6.74 9.25 -3.64
N ASP A 127 -7.20 10.45 -4.01
CA ASP A 127 -6.82 11.69 -3.33
C ASP A 127 -7.37 11.72 -1.89
N GLU A 128 -8.61 11.28 -1.69
CA GLU A 128 -9.23 11.19 -0.37
C GLU A 128 -8.49 10.18 0.52
N LEU A 129 -8.25 8.97 0.03
CA LEU A 129 -7.55 7.93 0.78
C LEU A 129 -6.13 8.37 1.16
N THR A 130 -5.38 8.90 0.20
CA THR A 130 -3.99 9.34 0.46
C THR A 130 -3.94 10.54 1.38
N GLY A 131 -4.89 11.46 1.27
CA GLY A 131 -5.04 12.62 2.15
C GLY A 131 -5.32 12.21 3.59
N GLN A 132 -6.28 11.30 3.82
CA GLN A 132 -6.62 10.83 5.16
C GLN A 132 -5.47 10.04 5.81
N ILE A 133 -4.83 9.14 5.07
CA ILE A 133 -3.68 8.38 5.57
C ILE A 133 -2.50 9.31 5.88
N GLY A 134 -2.22 10.29 5.02
CA GLY A 134 -1.15 11.28 5.21
C GLY A 134 -1.32 12.16 6.44
N GLN A 135 -2.56 12.43 6.83
CA GLN A 135 -2.89 13.17 8.06
C GLN A 135 -2.88 12.29 9.34
N GLY A 136 -2.58 10.99 9.21
CA GLY A 136 -2.60 10.05 10.33
C GLY A 136 -3.99 9.75 10.88
N MET A 137 -5.03 10.34 10.29
CA MET A 137 -6.41 10.18 10.74
C MET A 137 -7.31 9.79 9.56
N MET A 138 -7.83 8.57 9.61
CA MET A 138 -8.97 8.20 8.77
C MET A 138 -10.21 8.83 9.39
N LYS A 139 -10.71 9.93 8.83
CA LYS A 139 -11.93 10.60 9.28
C LYS A 139 -13.11 10.16 8.40
N GLY A 140 -13.98 9.35 8.97
CA GLY A 140 -15.22 8.93 8.30
C GLY A 140 -15.04 7.88 7.20
N ASP A 141 -16.13 7.54 6.54
CA ASP A 141 -16.21 6.46 5.55
C ASP A 141 -16.11 6.97 4.09
N ALA A 142 -15.61 8.21 3.86
CA ALA A 142 -15.58 8.80 2.54
C ALA A 142 -14.83 7.95 1.49
N PRO A 143 -13.61 7.40 1.77
CA PRO A 143 -12.96 6.51 0.81
C PRO A 143 -13.77 5.25 0.53
N LEU A 144 -14.42 4.68 1.54
CA LEU A 144 -15.24 3.49 1.37
C LEU A 144 -16.50 3.75 0.56
N ALA A 145 -17.14 4.92 0.75
CA ALA A 145 -18.28 5.36 -0.05
C ALA A 145 -17.89 5.53 -1.53
N LEU A 146 -16.75 6.16 -1.81
CA LEU A 146 -16.25 6.34 -3.19
C LEU A 146 -15.96 5.00 -3.88
N LEU A 147 -15.37 4.01 -3.17
CA LEU A 147 -15.19 2.67 -3.72
C LEU A 147 -16.54 1.96 -3.98
N THR A 148 -17.52 2.17 -3.09
CA THR A 148 -18.87 1.62 -3.25
C THR A 148 -19.56 2.20 -4.47
N ASP A 149 -19.46 3.50 -4.66
CA ASP A 149 -20.02 4.20 -5.82
C ASP A 149 -19.34 3.75 -7.12
N LEU A 150 -18.01 3.66 -7.12
CA LEU A 150 -17.23 3.18 -8.26
C LEU A 150 -17.67 1.75 -8.66
N LYS A 151 -17.79 0.84 -7.70
CA LYS A 151 -18.29 -0.53 -7.93
C LYS A 151 -19.72 -0.54 -8.46
N SER A 152 -20.60 0.27 -7.86
CA SER A 152 -22.01 0.35 -8.25
C SER A 152 -22.19 0.90 -9.68
N ILE A 153 -21.41 1.89 -10.09
CA ILE A 153 -21.43 2.42 -11.45
C ILE A 153 -21.00 1.36 -12.45
N ILE A 154 -19.92 0.64 -12.16
CA ILE A 154 -19.45 -0.42 -13.04
C ILE A 154 -20.48 -1.55 -13.16
N ILE A 155 -21.08 -1.99 -12.05
CA ILE A 155 -22.02 -3.12 -12.08
C ILE A 155 -23.39 -2.76 -12.67
N LYS A 156 -23.89 -1.54 -12.38
CA LYS A 156 -25.30 -1.19 -12.69
C LYS A 156 -25.46 -0.32 -13.93
N HIS A 157 -24.45 0.45 -14.28
CA HIS A 157 -24.62 1.54 -15.23
C HIS A 157 -23.63 1.52 -16.41
N ILE A 158 -22.61 0.67 -16.38
CA ILE A 158 -21.74 0.58 -17.55
C ILE A 158 -22.51 0.00 -18.74
N SER A 159 -22.34 0.60 -19.91
CA SER A 159 -22.99 0.19 -21.14
C SER A 159 -22.05 0.38 -22.33
N GLY A 160 -22.44 -0.13 -23.50
CA GLY A 160 -21.61 -0.09 -24.72
C GLY A 160 -20.52 -1.16 -24.72
N ASN A 161 -19.55 -1.01 -25.60
CA ASN A 161 -18.45 -1.96 -25.74
C ASN A 161 -17.36 -1.67 -24.70
N PHE A 162 -17.05 -2.67 -23.90
CA PHE A 162 -15.95 -2.62 -22.93
C PHE A 162 -15.28 -3.99 -22.77
N ASN A 163 -14.09 -3.99 -22.22
CA ASN A 163 -13.36 -5.23 -21.96
C ASN A 163 -13.90 -5.91 -20.69
N GLU A 164 -14.72 -6.95 -20.87
CA GLU A 164 -15.37 -7.68 -19.77
C GLU A 164 -14.35 -8.29 -18.79
N ASN A 165 -13.27 -8.90 -19.28
CA ASN A 165 -12.28 -9.54 -18.41
C ASN A 165 -11.58 -8.50 -17.50
N MET A 166 -11.24 -7.34 -18.04
CA MET A 166 -10.66 -6.25 -17.24
C MET A 166 -11.71 -5.65 -16.29
N CYS A 167 -12.96 -5.55 -16.72
CA CYS A 167 -14.06 -5.14 -15.87
C CYS A 167 -14.19 -6.03 -14.63
N TYR A 168 -14.18 -7.36 -14.81
CA TYR A 168 -14.21 -8.31 -13.69
C TYR A 168 -13.00 -8.15 -12.77
N ALA A 169 -11.79 -7.99 -13.34
CA ALA A 169 -10.59 -7.76 -12.55
C ALA A 169 -10.70 -6.50 -11.68
N VAL A 170 -11.26 -5.41 -12.22
CA VAL A 170 -11.52 -4.16 -11.46
C VAL A 170 -12.51 -4.42 -10.32
N ILE A 171 -13.63 -5.08 -10.61
CA ILE A 171 -14.66 -5.37 -9.59
C ILE A 171 -14.09 -6.20 -8.44
N PHE A 172 -13.36 -7.29 -8.73
CA PHE A 172 -12.74 -8.13 -7.70
C PHE A 172 -11.70 -7.38 -6.89
N THR A 173 -10.93 -6.49 -7.54
CA THR A 173 -9.94 -5.67 -6.84
C THR A 173 -10.61 -4.66 -5.92
N ILE A 174 -11.70 -4.01 -6.36
CA ILE A 174 -12.48 -3.10 -5.52
C ILE A 174 -13.05 -3.86 -4.31
N ASP A 175 -13.64 -5.03 -4.53
CA ASP A 175 -14.25 -5.83 -3.47
C ASP A 175 -13.24 -6.27 -2.41
N SER A 176 -12.06 -6.70 -2.85
CA SER A 176 -10.95 -7.01 -1.94
C SER A 176 -10.48 -5.79 -1.16
N PHE A 177 -10.38 -4.62 -1.82
CA PHE A 177 -9.97 -3.38 -1.19
C PHE A 177 -10.99 -2.90 -0.16
N GLN A 178 -12.30 -2.94 -0.49
CA GLN A 178 -13.37 -2.56 0.43
C GLN A 178 -13.33 -3.35 1.72
N ARG A 179 -13.29 -4.68 1.63
CA ARG A 179 -13.22 -5.56 2.81
C ARG A 179 -12.01 -5.28 3.69
N ASP A 180 -10.88 -5.02 3.07
CA ASP A 180 -9.65 -4.72 3.80
C ASP A 180 -9.71 -3.34 4.48
N LEU A 181 -10.22 -2.34 3.79
CA LEU A 181 -10.40 -0.98 4.31
C LEU A 181 -11.42 -0.93 5.45
N GLU A 182 -12.54 -1.65 5.35
CA GLU A 182 -13.54 -1.78 6.42
C GLU A 182 -12.94 -2.31 7.71
N LYS A 183 -12.17 -3.41 7.61
CA LYS A 183 -11.51 -4.02 8.77
C LYS A 183 -10.43 -3.10 9.35
N HIS A 184 -9.70 -2.43 8.49
CA HIS A 184 -8.71 -1.43 8.91
C HIS A 184 -9.35 -0.25 9.65
N ASN A 185 -10.42 0.33 9.10
CA ASN A 185 -11.16 1.41 9.76
C ASN A 185 -11.71 0.97 11.11
N ARG A 186 -12.25 -0.25 11.19
CA ARG A 186 -12.74 -0.80 12.45
C ARG A 186 -11.66 -0.92 13.53
N ILE A 187 -10.43 -1.33 13.16
CA ILE A 187 -9.31 -1.40 14.09
C ILE A 187 -8.90 0.02 14.53
N ARG A 188 -8.85 0.99 13.61
CA ARG A 188 -8.54 2.38 13.95
C ARG A 188 -9.55 2.97 14.91
N GLU A 189 -10.83 2.89 14.60
CA GLU A 189 -11.90 3.52 15.38
C GLU A 189 -12.11 2.83 16.73
N LYS A 190 -12.05 1.51 16.78
CA LYS A 190 -12.41 0.74 17.98
C LYS A 190 -11.24 0.37 18.87
N ILE A 191 -10.02 0.43 18.35
CA ILE A 191 -8.83 0.02 19.10
C ILE A 191 -7.87 1.19 19.25
N LEU A 192 -7.34 1.74 18.15
CA LEU A 192 -6.32 2.77 18.22
C LEU A 192 -6.85 4.06 18.85
N LYS A 193 -8.02 4.52 18.42
CA LYS A 193 -8.60 5.78 18.91
C LYS A 193 -8.87 5.76 20.42
N PRO A 194 -9.56 4.77 21.02
CA PRO A 194 -9.72 4.69 22.47
C PRO A 194 -8.38 4.61 23.22
N MET A 195 -7.40 3.85 22.71
CA MET A 195 -6.07 3.77 23.32
C MET A 195 -5.35 5.12 23.37
N ILE A 196 -5.53 5.93 22.32
CA ILE A 196 -4.98 7.29 22.27
C ILE A 196 -5.74 8.21 23.24
N GLU A 197 -7.06 8.11 23.32
CA GLU A 197 -7.91 8.90 24.21
C GLU A 197 -7.63 8.63 25.70
N GLU A 198 -7.18 7.41 26.06
CA GLU A 198 -6.75 7.06 27.41
C GLU A 198 -5.40 7.67 27.82
N LEU A 199 -4.60 8.09 26.83
CA LEU A 199 -3.36 8.78 27.10
C LEU A 199 -3.63 10.24 27.50
N SER A 200 -2.73 10.82 28.33
CA SER A 200 -2.80 12.25 28.65
C SER A 200 -2.65 13.10 27.37
N GLU A 201 -3.22 14.32 27.36
CA GLU A 201 -3.17 15.21 26.20
C GLU A 201 -1.75 15.40 25.63
N SER A 202 -0.73 15.44 26.49
CA SER A 202 0.67 15.48 26.03
C SER A 202 1.13 14.21 25.34
N GLY A 203 0.63 13.05 25.74
CA GLY A 203 0.91 11.77 25.09
C GLY A 203 0.17 11.59 23.76
N MET A 204 -0.97 12.27 23.59
CA MET A 204 -1.71 12.26 22.32
C MET A 204 -1.00 13.06 21.22
N GLU A 205 -0.42 14.21 21.56
CA GLU A 205 0.37 15.02 20.62
C GLU A 205 1.62 14.27 20.18
N ASP A 206 2.35 13.66 21.11
CA ASP A 206 3.53 12.84 20.83
C ASP A 206 3.21 11.64 19.94
N LEU A 207 2.06 10.98 20.13
CA LEU A 207 1.63 9.85 19.32
C LEU A 207 1.15 10.25 17.93
N GLN A 208 0.42 11.35 17.79
CA GLN A 208 0.03 11.90 16.51
C GLN A 208 1.26 12.36 15.72
N GLU A 209 2.24 12.96 16.38
CA GLU A 209 3.53 13.31 15.78
C GLU A 209 4.32 12.06 15.40
N LEU A 210 4.31 10.99 16.21
CA LEU A 210 4.96 9.71 15.91
C LEU A 210 4.29 8.98 14.74
N ILE A 211 2.96 9.04 14.61
CA ILE A 211 2.20 8.50 13.49
C ILE A 211 2.48 9.31 12.21
N SER A 212 2.43 10.63 12.27
CA SER A 212 2.68 11.51 11.13
C SER A 212 4.17 11.60 10.76
N ALA A 213 5.07 11.68 11.74
CA ALA A 213 6.51 11.68 11.52
C ALA A 213 7.03 10.37 10.90
N SER A 214 6.35 9.24 11.10
CA SER A 214 6.76 7.98 10.46
C SER A 214 6.34 7.86 9.00
N HIS A 215 5.30 8.55 8.57
CA HIS A 215 5.03 8.75 7.15
C HIS A 215 6.07 9.70 6.54
N ALA A 216 6.49 10.72 7.29
CA ALA A 216 7.61 11.60 6.91
C ALA A 216 8.99 10.92 7.02
N VAL A 217 9.22 10.02 7.99
CA VAL A 217 10.52 9.35 8.23
C VAL A 217 10.77 8.18 7.27
N LYS A 218 9.76 7.56 6.64
CA LYS A 218 10.04 6.74 5.44
C LYS A 218 10.30 7.61 4.20
N ALA A 219 9.78 8.82 4.13
CA ALA A 219 10.21 9.83 3.16
C ALA A 219 11.55 10.49 3.55
N SER A 220 11.96 10.52 4.83
CA SER A 220 13.20 11.16 5.32
C SER A 220 14.35 10.21 5.62
N LYS A 221 14.14 8.87 5.66
CA LYS A 221 15.22 7.85 5.58
C LYS A 221 15.51 7.40 4.14
N ALA A 222 14.62 7.65 3.19
CA ALA A 222 15.05 8.02 1.86
C ALA A 222 15.51 9.47 1.99
N GLN A 223 16.79 9.69 2.31
CA GLN A 223 17.39 11.02 2.21
C GLN A 223 16.94 11.59 0.87
N ALA A 224 16.16 12.68 0.90
CA ALA A 224 15.60 13.24 -0.31
C ALA A 224 16.76 13.39 -1.32
N LEU A 225 16.54 12.89 -2.53
CA LEU A 225 17.55 13.04 -3.56
C LEU A 225 17.83 14.53 -3.75
N SER A 226 19.09 14.92 -3.75
CA SER A 226 19.44 16.27 -4.12
C SER A 226 19.00 16.56 -5.56
N GLN A 227 18.81 17.82 -5.93
CA GLN A 227 18.45 18.18 -7.29
C GLN A 227 19.39 17.53 -8.32
N ARG A 228 20.69 17.48 -8.00
CA ARG A 228 21.71 16.86 -8.86
C ARG A 228 21.57 15.34 -8.98
N GLU A 229 21.15 14.67 -7.91
CA GLU A 229 20.84 13.24 -7.94
C GLU A 229 19.55 12.96 -8.72
N LEU A 230 18.55 13.85 -8.64
CA LEU A 230 17.34 13.78 -9.46
C LEU A 230 17.64 13.95 -10.96
N ASP A 231 18.50 14.91 -11.31
CA ASP A 231 18.90 15.13 -12.71
C ASP A 231 19.61 13.88 -13.27
N VAL A 232 20.53 13.29 -12.51
CA VAL A 232 21.22 12.05 -12.89
C VAL A 232 20.22 10.88 -12.97
N LEU A 233 19.36 10.73 -11.97
CA LEU A 233 18.35 9.66 -11.92
C LEU A 233 17.42 9.71 -13.14
N ARG A 234 16.92 10.89 -13.49
CA ARG A 234 16.04 11.09 -14.64
C ARG A 234 16.70 10.66 -15.95
N LEU A 235 17.94 11.07 -16.20
CA LEU A 235 18.66 10.71 -17.43
C LEU A 235 18.98 9.22 -17.50
N VAL A 236 19.33 8.59 -16.37
CA VAL A 236 19.53 7.14 -16.29
C VAL A 236 18.23 6.38 -16.55
N ALA A 237 17.11 6.89 -16.05
CA ALA A 237 15.81 6.30 -16.27
C ALA A 237 15.31 6.46 -17.72
N LEU A 238 15.77 7.49 -18.43
CA LEU A 238 15.56 7.67 -19.87
C LEU A 238 16.48 6.79 -20.75
N GLY A 239 17.30 5.91 -20.14
CA GLY A 239 18.14 4.97 -20.89
C GLY A 239 19.53 5.46 -21.22
N LEU A 240 19.93 6.69 -20.84
CA LEU A 240 21.25 7.24 -21.18
C LEU A 240 22.36 6.46 -20.48
N LEU A 241 23.47 6.25 -21.22
CA LEU A 241 24.68 5.69 -20.65
C LEU A 241 25.39 6.69 -19.73
N ASN A 242 26.18 6.21 -18.77
CA ASN A 242 26.85 7.08 -17.81
C ASN A 242 27.72 8.18 -18.45
N LYS A 243 28.32 7.93 -19.62
CA LYS A 243 29.07 8.94 -20.38
C LYS A 243 28.16 10.02 -20.93
N GLU A 244 27.01 9.64 -21.50
CA GLU A 244 26.03 10.57 -22.05
C GLU A 244 25.40 11.44 -20.96
N VAL A 245 25.16 10.85 -19.77
CA VAL A 245 24.72 11.60 -18.58
C VAL A 245 25.79 12.60 -18.15
N ALA A 246 27.06 12.21 -18.15
CA ALA A 246 28.18 13.08 -17.82
C ALA A 246 28.27 14.27 -18.77
N ASP A 247 28.20 14.01 -20.08
CA ASP A 247 28.24 15.04 -21.15
C ASP A 247 27.01 15.96 -21.02
N LYS A 248 25.79 15.42 -20.86
CA LYS A 248 24.56 16.20 -20.79
C LYS A 248 24.46 17.10 -19.56
N LEU A 249 25.04 16.66 -18.43
CA LEU A 249 25.04 17.39 -17.18
C LEU A 249 26.33 18.22 -16.97
N ASN A 250 27.26 18.14 -17.90
CA ASN A 250 28.57 18.82 -17.86
C ASN A 250 29.35 18.51 -16.55
N ILE A 251 29.45 17.22 -16.22
CA ILE A 251 30.16 16.68 -15.04
C ILE A 251 31.07 15.50 -15.43
N SER A 252 31.99 15.12 -14.57
CA SER A 252 32.84 13.98 -14.83
C SER A 252 32.09 12.64 -14.75
N LEU A 253 32.53 11.60 -15.50
CA LEU A 253 32.01 10.26 -15.39
C LEU A 253 32.05 9.74 -13.95
N ASN A 254 33.14 10.03 -13.21
CA ASN A 254 33.26 9.62 -11.81
C ASN A 254 32.22 10.30 -10.92
N THR A 255 31.85 11.53 -11.22
CA THR A 255 30.77 12.25 -10.51
C THR A 255 29.42 11.58 -10.76
N VAL A 256 29.13 11.15 -11.99
CA VAL A 256 27.89 10.39 -12.31
C VAL A 256 27.86 9.07 -11.53
N LEU A 257 28.95 8.31 -11.50
CA LEU A 257 29.04 7.05 -10.75
C LEU A 257 28.84 7.26 -9.25
N THR A 258 29.37 8.36 -8.71
CA THR A 258 29.17 8.74 -7.31
C THR A 258 27.69 9.06 -7.02
N HIS A 259 27.04 9.85 -7.87
CA HIS A 259 25.60 10.14 -7.74
C HIS A 259 24.77 8.86 -7.85
N ARG A 260 25.06 7.97 -8.79
CA ARG A 260 24.35 6.67 -8.90
C ARG A 260 24.49 5.80 -7.66
N LYS A 261 25.71 5.75 -7.08
CA LYS A 261 25.94 5.05 -5.81
C LYS A 261 25.09 5.65 -4.67
N ASN A 262 25.05 6.97 -4.58
CA ASN A 262 24.26 7.68 -3.57
C ASN A 262 22.75 7.48 -3.78
N ILE A 263 22.27 7.56 -5.03
CA ILE A 263 20.87 7.28 -5.39
C ILE A 263 20.49 5.87 -4.98
N THR A 264 21.31 4.87 -5.34
CA THR A 264 21.10 3.46 -4.96
C THR A 264 21.07 3.28 -3.43
N ALA A 265 21.95 3.95 -2.70
CA ALA A 265 22.01 3.91 -1.25
C ALA A 265 20.76 4.55 -0.61
N LYS A 266 20.31 5.69 -1.14
CA LYS A 266 19.15 6.44 -0.65
C LYS A 266 17.83 5.75 -0.96
N LEU A 267 17.67 5.22 -2.17
CA LEU A 267 16.42 4.58 -2.63
C LEU A 267 16.34 3.09 -2.30
N GLY A 268 17.46 2.42 -2.05
CA GLY A 268 17.52 0.96 -1.91
C GLY A 268 17.30 0.20 -3.23
N ILE A 269 17.23 0.91 -4.37
CA ILE A 269 16.94 0.36 -5.70
C ILE A 269 18.26 0.15 -6.46
N LYS A 270 18.56 -1.08 -6.87
CA LYS A 270 19.83 -1.44 -7.51
C LYS A 270 19.75 -1.61 -9.02
N THR A 271 18.56 -1.85 -9.58
CA THR A 271 18.36 -2.14 -11.00
C THR A 271 17.89 -0.89 -11.76
N VAL A 272 18.30 -0.77 -13.03
CA VAL A 272 17.85 0.34 -13.90
C VAL A 272 16.34 0.30 -14.08
N SER A 273 15.76 -0.88 -14.29
CA SER A 273 14.30 -1.06 -14.39
C SER A 273 13.56 -0.60 -13.12
N GLY A 274 14.13 -0.85 -11.94
CA GLY A 274 13.60 -0.34 -10.67
C GLY A 274 13.68 1.18 -10.57
N LEU A 275 14.76 1.79 -11.08
CA LEU A 275 14.92 3.25 -11.12
C LEU A 275 13.95 3.90 -12.10
N ILE A 276 13.72 3.27 -13.28
CA ILE A 276 12.70 3.69 -14.25
C ILE A 276 11.32 3.68 -13.59
N PHE A 277 10.97 2.56 -12.94
CA PHE A 277 9.71 2.43 -12.23
C PHE A 277 9.54 3.50 -11.14
N TYR A 278 10.59 3.75 -10.36
CA TYR A 278 10.60 4.82 -9.34
C TYR A 278 10.35 6.20 -9.97
N CYS A 279 11.03 6.51 -11.09
CA CYS A 279 10.87 7.80 -11.78
C CYS A 279 9.45 7.98 -12.33
N MET A 280 8.87 6.95 -12.94
CA MET A 280 7.49 6.98 -13.44
C MET A 280 6.47 7.16 -12.31
N THR A 281 6.65 6.43 -11.21
CA THR A 281 5.73 6.48 -10.07
C THR A 281 5.74 7.82 -9.36
N ASN A 282 6.90 8.52 -9.36
CA ASN A 282 7.04 9.83 -8.74
C ASN A 282 6.88 11.00 -9.73
N GLY A 283 6.49 10.73 -10.99
CA GLY A 283 6.24 11.76 -12.00
C GLY A 283 7.50 12.47 -12.52
N TYR A 284 8.67 11.88 -12.33
CA TYR A 284 9.94 12.44 -12.85
C TYR A 284 10.13 12.19 -14.33
N ILE A 285 9.52 11.15 -14.88
CA ILE A 285 9.45 10.83 -16.31
C ILE A 285 8.07 10.28 -16.66
N THR A 286 7.67 10.43 -17.92
CA THR A 286 6.46 9.80 -18.48
C THR A 286 6.83 8.60 -19.35
N ALA A 287 5.84 7.73 -19.63
CA ALA A 287 6.06 6.55 -20.48
C ALA A 287 6.48 6.94 -21.91
N ASP A 288 6.00 8.09 -22.41
CA ASP A 288 6.29 8.60 -23.76
C ASP A 288 7.71 9.16 -23.89
N GLU A 289 8.39 9.45 -22.78
CA GLU A 289 9.77 9.95 -22.76
C GLU A 289 10.82 8.82 -22.83
N ILE A 290 10.41 7.56 -22.68
CA ILE A 290 11.31 6.40 -22.72
C ILE A 290 11.42 5.89 -24.14
N GLU A 291 12.54 6.17 -24.83
CA GLU A 291 12.89 5.48 -26.07
C GLU A 291 13.29 4.04 -25.73
N LEU A 292 12.44 3.07 -26.14
CA LEU A 292 12.72 1.64 -26.06
C LEU A 292 13.51 1.18 -27.31
#